data_1e02cae51bf909e0186c9d873dde894a
#
_entry.id   1e02cae51bf909e0186c9d873dde894a
#
_cell.length_a   1.000
_cell.length_b   1.000
_cell.length_c   1.000
_cell.angle_alpha   90.00
_cell.angle_beta   90.00
_cell.angle_gamma   90.00
#
_symmetry.space_group_name_H-M   'P 1'
#
loop_
_entity.id
_entity.type
_entity.pdbx_description
1 polymer ?
#
loop_
_entity_poly.entity_id
_entity_poly.type
_entity_poly.pdbx_seq_one_letter_code
_entity_poly.pdbx_strand_id
1 'polypeptide(L)'
;MDKRCIVFYDSGSGGLNLFERTRKAFPNENYIYFADEKNLPFGDKTEEELNVVFDKAIETINSFCPKLLVVACNTMSCCAENRLGELPYKAVGVYPFLPENKKTNKSSGSGRKKPKGLLLTTPATAKTDYIKRLVSGRSDVLLMPQKTLAPDVERWRQGGKKPDISLNFRDLNFIPEFISLGCTHYVFLKNDIKKLFPKTKILSGEINAFKKIRLFLTTFATDDRNGTVYCLKSQ
;
A
#
# COMPACT_ATOMS: atom_id res chain seq x y z
N MET A 1 -2.63 18.20 -25.55
CA MET A 1 -2.64 17.91 -24.11
C MET A 1 -3.31 16.59 -23.85
N ASP A 2 -2.74 15.80 -22.97
CA ASP A 2 -3.22 14.46 -22.66
C ASP A 2 -4.42 14.52 -21.69
N LYS A 3 -5.63 14.28 -22.21
CA LYS A 3 -6.88 14.28 -21.44
C LYS A 3 -7.18 12.93 -20.77
N ARG A 4 -6.32 11.94 -20.98
CA ARG A 4 -6.50 10.61 -20.37
C ARG A 4 -6.49 10.70 -18.85
N CYS A 5 -7.20 9.81 -18.20
CA CYS A 5 -7.35 9.83 -16.75
C CYS A 5 -6.17 9.18 -16.01
N ILE A 6 -6.11 9.45 -14.71
CA ILE A 6 -5.31 8.72 -13.73
C ILE A 6 -6.25 7.79 -13.00
N VAL A 7 -6.03 6.48 -13.11
CA VAL A 7 -6.83 5.47 -12.41
C VAL A 7 -6.12 5.05 -11.14
N PHE A 8 -6.81 5.17 -10.00
CA PHE A 8 -6.41 4.56 -8.74
C PHE A 8 -7.20 3.27 -8.56
N TYR A 9 -6.50 2.15 -8.51
CA TYR A 9 -7.08 0.84 -8.28
C TYR A 9 -6.75 0.35 -6.88
N ASP A 10 -7.77 0.03 -6.11
CA ASP A 10 -7.64 -0.49 -4.74
C ASP A 10 -8.68 -1.57 -4.47
N SER A 11 -8.45 -2.38 -3.44
CA SER A 11 -9.42 -3.36 -2.98
C SER A 11 -10.66 -2.73 -2.33
N GLY A 12 -10.52 -1.55 -1.74
CA GLY A 12 -11.58 -0.85 -1.02
C GLY A 12 -11.24 0.61 -0.77
N SER A 13 -11.25 1.04 0.50
CA SER A 13 -11.03 2.44 0.91
C SER A 13 -9.59 2.76 1.31
N GLY A 14 -8.68 1.76 1.36
CA GLY A 14 -7.32 1.93 1.89
C GLY A 14 -6.48 2.97 1.15
N GLY A 15 -6.61 3.02 -0.17
CA GLY A 15 -5.87 3.92 -1.06
C GLY A 15 -6.38 5.36 -1.12
N LEU A 16 -7.53 5.68 -0.48
CA LEU A 16 -8.14 7.02 -0.54
C LEU A 16 -7.20 8.12 -0.02
N ASN A 17 -6.34 7.81 0.95
CA ASN A 17 -5.39 8.79 1.47
C ASN A 17 -4.37 9.24 0.40
N LEU A 18 -3.83 8.30 -0.37
CA LEU A 18 -2.92 8.60 -1.48
C LEU A 18 -3.66 9.30 -2.63
N PHE A 19 -4.87 8.84 -2.95
CA PHE A 19 -5.75 9.44 -3.95
C PHE A 19 -6.03 10.91 -3.66
N GLU A 20 -6.55 11.25 -2.48
CA GLU A 20 -6.87 12.62 -2.09
C GLU A 20 -5.63 13.53 -2.05
N ARG A 21 -4.50 12.99 -1.59
CA ARG A 21 -3.23 13.71 -1.63
C ARG A 21 -2.81 14.04 -3.05
N THR A 22 -2.96 13.09 -3.97
CA THR A 22 -2.60 13.29 -5.38
C THR A 22 -3.53 14.31 -6.04
N ARG A 23 -4.84 14.17 -5.84
CA ARG A 23 -5.86 15.07 -6.36
C ARG A 23 -5.66 16.52 -5.90
N LYS A 24 -5.30 16.72 -4.63
CA LYS A 24 -4.98 18.05 -4.09
C LYS A 24 -3.71 18.65 -4.72
N ALA A 25 -2.72 17.82 -5.04
CA ALA A 25 -1.47 18.28 -5.63
C ALA A 25 -1.58 18.56 -7.14
N PHE A 26 -2.51 17.89 -7.83
CA PHE A 26 -2.74 17.98 -9.27
C PHE A 26 -4.24 18.10 -9.57
N PRO A 27 -4.89 19.23 -9.22
CA PRO A 27 -6.35 19.37 -9.30
C PRO A 27 -6.89 19.39 -10.71
N ASN A 28 -6.05 19.68 -11.70
CA ASN A 28 -6.44 19.80 -13.11
C ASN A 28 -6.43 18.46 -13.87
N GLU A 29 -6.09 17.37 -13.20
CA GLU A 29 -6.09 16.03 -13.78
C GLU A 29 -7.46 15.35 -13.68
N ASN A 30 -7.76 14.45 -14.62
CA ASN A 30 -8.94 13.59 -14.56
C ASN A 30 -8.62 12.34 -13.74
N TYR A 31 -9.51 11.98 -12.82
CA TYR A 31 -9.30 10.87 -11.89
C TYR A 31 -10.43 9.86 -11.91
N ILE A 32 -10.07 8.60 -11.82
CA ILE A 32 -10.98 7.50 -11.50
C ILE A 32 -10.42 6.79 -10.27
N TYR A 33 -11.24 6.67 -9.21
CA TYR A 33 -10.97 5.77 -8.09
C TYR A 33 -11.81 4.52 -8.28
N PHE A 34 -11.15 3.41 -8.58
CA PHE A 34 -11.79 2.11 -8.80
C PHE A 34 -11.55 1.22 -7.58
N ALA A 35 -12.58 1.07 -6.74
CA ALA A 35 -12.60 0.19 -5.58
C ALA A 35 -13.19 -1.17 -5.97
N ASP A 36 -12.39 -2.22 -5.87
CA ASP A 36 -12.82 -3.58 -6.21
C ASP A 36 -13.44 -4.27 -4.98
N GLU A 37 -14.55 -3.69 -4.49
CA GLU A 37 -15.24 -4.14 -3.27
C GLU A 37 -15.81 -5.57 -3.41
N LYS A 38 -16.18 -6.00 -4.60
CA LYS A 38 -16.67 -7.34 -4.87
C LYS A 38 -15.67 -8.43 -4.49
N ASN A 39 -14.39 -8.16 -4.67
CA ASN A 39 -13.31 -9.09 -4.43
C ASN A 39 -12.64 -8.92 -3.07
N LEU A 40 -13.13 -8.03 -2.18
CA LEU A 40 -12.65 -7.90 -0.79
C LEU A 40 -12.82 -9.20 0.01
N PRO A 41 -11.90 -9.47 0.97
CA PRO A 41 -10.61 -8.82 1.17
C PRO A 41 -9.50 -9.46 0.31
N PHE A 42 -8.62 -8.66 -0.27
CA PHE A 42 -7.46 -9.17 -1.02
C PHE A 42 -6.42 -9.86 -0.12
N GLY A 43 -6.38 -9.46 1.14
CA GLY A 43 -5.39 -9.91 2.10
C GLY A 43 -5.46 -11.39 2.47
N ASP A 44 -6.57 -12.08 2.18
CA ASP A 44 -6.81 -13.49 2.49
C ASP A 44 -6.75 -14.40 1.26
N LYS A 45 -6.63 -13.80 0.06
CA LYS A 45 -6.62 -14.54 -1.22
C LYS A 45 -5.27 -15.20 -1.50
N THR A 46 -5.31 -16.26 -2.30
CA THR A 46 -4.09 -16.86 -2.87
C THR A 46 -3.52 -15.96 -3.98
N GLU A 47 -2.30 -16.25 -4.42
CA GLU A 47 -1.67 -15.52 -5.52
C GLU A 47 -2.41 -15.76 -6.84
N GLU A 48 -2.89 -16.98 -7.07
CA GLU A 48 -3.66 -17.35 -8.25
C GLU A 48 -4.99 -16.58 -8.30
N GLU A 49 -5.72 -16.52 -7.17
CA GLU A 49 -6.95 -15.74 -7.07
C GLU A 49 -6.70 -14.25 -7.30
N LEU A 50 -5.61 -13.70 -6.75
CA LEU A 50 -5.24 -12.29 -6.96
C LEU A 50 -4.88 -12.01 -8.42
N ASN A 51 -4.22 -12.93 -9.10
CA ASN A 51 -3.92 -12.80 -10.52
C ASN A 51 -5.19 -12.74 -11.37
N VAL A 52 -6.17 -13.62 -11.11
CA VAL A 52 -7.46 -13.60 -11.80
C VAL A 52 -8.22 -12.29 -11.54
N VAL A 53 -8.19 -11.80 -10.29
CA VAL A 53 -8.80 -10.51 -9.92
C VAL A 53 -8.11 -9.35 -10.66
N PHE A 54 -6.78 -9.38 -10.73
CA PHE A 54 -6.01 -8.35 -11.43
C PHE A 54 -6.30 -8.34 -12.94
N ASP A 55 -6.40 -9.50 -13.59
CA ASP A 55 -6.71 -9.60 -15.02
C ASP A 55 -8.05 -8.91 -15.34
N LYS A 56 -9.10 -9.25 -14.59
CA LYS A 56 -10.43 -8.63 -14.75
C LYS A 56 -10.40 -7.12 -14.47
N ALA A 57 -9.64 -6.71 -13.46
CA ALA A 57 -9.49 -5.29 -13.17
C ALA A 57 -8.79 -4.55 -14.31
N ILE A 58 -7.73 -5.12 -14.90
CA ILE A 58 -7.01 -4.54 -16.02
C ILE A 58 -7.89 -4.42 -17.27
N GLU A 59 -8.73 -5.42 -17.57
CA GLU A 59 -9.72 -5.31 -18.66
C GLU A 59 -10.61 -4.08 -18.48
N THR A 60 -11.15 -3.88 -17.26
CA THR A 60 -11.97 -2.71 -16.93
C THR A 60 -11.16 -1.41 -17.02
N ILE A 61 -9.95 -1.38 -16.46
CA ILE A 61 -9.08 -0.21 -16.44
C ILE A 61 -8.68 0.21 -17.87
N ASN A 62 -8.43 -0.76 -18.76
CA ASN A 62 -8.07 -0.50 -20.15
C ASN A 62 -9.18 0.26 -20.90
N SER A 63 -10.46 0.01 -20.57
CA SER A 63 -11.58 0.73 -21.18
C SER A 63 -11.57 2.24 -20.89
N PHE A 64 -10.89 2.66 -19.83
CA PHE A 64 -10.73 4.08 -19.46
C PHE A 64 -9.55 4.77 -20.18
N CYS A 65 -8.73 4.02 -20.95
CA CYS A 65 -7.54 4.52 -21.62
C CYS A 65 -6.66 5.39 -20.69
N PRO A 66 -6.19 4.90 -19.53
CA PRO A 66 -5.48 5.70 -18.56
C PRO A 66 -4.10 6.14 -19.09
N LYS A 67 -3.62 7.32 -18.64
CA LYS A 67 -2.20 7.68 -18.79
C LYS A 67 -1.33 7.18 -17.64
N LEU A 68 -1.96 6.96 -16.49
CA LEU A 68 -1.31 6.46 -15.28
C LEU A 68 -2.26 5.56 -14.52
N LEU A 69 -1.80 4.37 -14.19
CA LEU A 69 -2.42 3.48 -13.22
C LEU A 69 -1.66 3.57 -11.88
N VAL A 70 -2.38 3.83 -10.80
CA VAL A 70 -1.86 3.73 -9.43
C VAL A 70 -2.53 2.54 -8.76
N VAL A 71 -1.78 1.45 -8.58
CA VAL A 71 -2.24 0.30 -7.78
C VAL A 71 -2.05 0.66 -6.31
N ALA A 72 -3.13 1.20 -5.71
CA ALA A 72 -3.10 1.76 -4.36
C ALA A 72 -3.17 0.70 -3.25
N CYS A 73 -3.41 -0.57 -3.59
CA CYS A 73 -3.41 -1.70 -2.66
C CYS A 73 -2.01 -2.31 -2.55
N ASN A 74 -1.46 -2.44 -1.33
CA ASN A 74 -0.16 -3.09 -1.13
C ASN A 74 -0.18 -4.56 -1.56
N THR A 75 -1.25 -5.30 -1.22
CA THR A 75 -1.37 -6.72 -1.57
C THR A 75 -1.29 -6.91 -3.08
N MET A 76 -2.11 -6.17 -3.82
CA MET A 76 -2.12 -6.25 -5.28
C MET A 76 -0.81 -5.73 -5.89
N SER A 77 -0.25 -4.63 -5.38
CA SER A 77 1.05 -4.12 -5.86
C SER A 77 2.16 -5.14 -5.73
N CYS A 78 2.23 -5.85 -4.59
CA CYS A 78 3.26 -6.87 -4.36
C CYS A 78 3.03 -8.13 -5.20
N CYS A 79 1.78 -8.55 -5.40
CA CYS A 79 1.41 -9.70 -6.22
C CYS A 79 1.69 -9.42 -7.71
N ALA A 80 1.29 -8.27 -8.22
CA ALA A 80 1.41 -7.90 -9.63
C ALA A 80 2.71 -7.15 -9.98
N GLU A 81 3.74 -7.18 -9.11
CA GLU A 81 4.96 -6.36 -9.26
C GLU A 81 5.55 -6.42 -10.67
N ASN A 82 5.80 -7.63 -11.17
CA ASN A 82 6.42 -7.84 -12.48
C ASN A 82 5.49 -7.40 -13.64
N ARG A 83 4.20 -7.56 -13.46
CA ARG A 83 3.16 -7.28 -14.47
C ARG A 83 2.92 -5.79 -14.70
N LEU A 84 3.18 -4.95 -13.67
CA LEU A 84 2.96 -3.50 -13.77
C LEU A 84 3.88 -2.84 -14.80
N GLY A 85 5.08 -3.41 -15.04
CA GLY A 85 6.02 -2.93 -16.05
C GLY A 85 5.64 -3.27 -17.50
N GLU A 86 4.74 -4.24 -17.70
CA GLU A 86 4.29 -4.75 -19.00
C GLU A 86 3.06 -4.02 -19.55
N LEU A 87 2.42 -3.17 -18.73
CA LEU A 87 1.23 -2.44 -19.13
C LEU A 87 1.54 -1.36 -20.18
N PRO A 88 0.62 -1.10 -21.12
CA PRO A 88 0.84 -0.12 -22.22
C PRO A 88 0.83 1.35 -21.74
N TYR A 89 0.69 1.60 -20.48
CA TYR A 89 0.71 2.91 -19.82
C TYR A 89 1.54 2.84 -18.54
N LYS A 90 1.89 4.02 -18.02
CA LYS A 90 2.65 4.08 -16.76
C LYS A 90 1.87 3.48 -15.60
N ALA A 91 2.50 2.61 -14.84
CA ALA A 91 1.93 2.08 -13.61
C ALA A 91 2.84 2.37 -12.40
N VAL A 92 2.21 2.64 -11.24
CA VAL A 92 2.86 2.88 -9.96
C VAL A 92 2.16 2.05 -8.90
N GLY A 93 2.88 1.10 -8.29
CA GLY A 93 2.39 0.35 -7.14
C GLY A 93 2.78 0.99 -5.80
N VAL A 94 2.00 0.69 -4.75
CA VAL A 94 2.29 1.06 -3.36
C VAL A 94 2.94 -0.12 -2.67
N TYR A 95 4.24 -0.04 -2.43
CA TYR A 95 5.03 -1.12 -1.85
C TYR A 95 5.47 -0.81 -0.42
N PRO A 96 5.43 -1.77 0.51
CA PRO A 96 6.13 -1.63 1.77
C PRO A 96 7.63 -1.44 1.54
N PHE A 97 8.29 -0.73 2.44
CA PHE A 97 9.74 -0.61 2.40
C PHE A 97 10.32 -0.66 3.81
N LEU A 98 11.59 -1.00 3.90
CA LEU A 98 12.35 -1.02 5.14
C LEU A 98 13.45 0.04 5.08
N PRO A 99 13.86 0.60 6.23
CA PRO A 99 15.02 1.47 6.26
C PRO A 99 16.27 0.68 5.89
N GLU A 100 17.27 1.38 5.37
CA GLU A 100 18.57 0.76 5.10
C GLU A 100 19.13 0.10 6.35
N ASN A 101 19.63 -1.12 6.19
CA ASN A 101 20.32 -1.80 7.27
C ASN A 101 21.71 -1.18 7.40
N LYS A 102 21.87 -0.22 8.32
CA LYS A 102 23.21 0.26 8.68
C LYS A 102 23.96 -0.93 9.28
N LYS A 103 24.77 -1.61 8.46
CA LYS A 103 25.73 -2.60 8.95
C LYS A 103 26.59 -1.91 9.98
N THR A 104 26.28 -2.07 11.26
CA THR A 104 27.21 -1.68 12.30
C THR A 104 28.38 -2.66 12.21
N ASN A 105 29.53 -2.19 11.75
CA ASN A 105 30.80 -2.93 11.65
C ASN A 105 31.35 -3.37 13.03
N LYS A 106 30.51 -3.62 14.01
CA LYS A 106 30.91 -4.06 15.35
C LYS A 106 29.86 -5.02 15.91
N SER A 107 30.12 -6.30 15.73
CA SER A 107 30.00 -7.33 16.77
C SER A 107 30.02 -8.73 16.15
N SER A 108 31.14 -9.39 16.24
CA SER A 108 31.35 -10.82 16.25
C SER A 108 30.77 -11.42 17.55
N GLY A 109 29.45 -11.37 17.70
CA GLY A 109 28.75 -12.02 18.79
C GLY A 109 27.73 -12.99 18.20
N SER A 110 27.85 -14.27 18.53
CA SER A 110 27.00 -15.37 18.07
C SER A 110 25.58 -15.39 18.70
N GLY A 111 25.10 -14.25 19.21
CA GLY A 111 23.74 -14.11 19.76
C GLY A 111 22.74 -13.73 18.68
N ARG A 112 21.57 -14.36 18.61
CA ARG A 112 20.41 -13.92 17.81
C ARG A 112 20.10 -12.46 18.18
N LYS A 113 20.35 -11.53 17.24
CA LYS A 113 19.99 -10.11 17.43
C LYS A 113 18.47 -10.02 17.54
N LYS A 114 17.97 -9.35 18.58
CA LYS A 114 16.55 -9.07 18.73
C LYS A 114 16.07 -8.19 17.57
N PRO A 115 14.85 -8.41 17.04
CA PRO A 115 14.28 -7.52 16.04
C PRO A 115 14.24 -6.08 16.54
N LYS A 116 14.45 -5.13 15.64
CA LYS A 116 14.40 -3.69 15.92
C LYS A 116 13.18 -3.02 15.30
N GLY A 117 12.62 -3.63 14.28
CA GLY A 117 11.48 -3.10 13.56
C GLY A 117 10.44 -4.13 13.23
N LEU A 118 9.25 -3.62 12.87
CA LEU A 118 8.13 -4.44 12.44
C LEU A 118 7.80 -4.13 10.98
N LEU A 119 7.38 -5.17 10.25
CA LEU A 119 6.70 -5.06 8.97
C LEU A 119 5.30 -5.65 9.14
N LEU A 120 4.29 -4.77 9.24
CA LEU A 120 2.88 -5.17 9.34
C LEU A 120 2.32 -5.38 7.94
N THR A 121 1.79 -6.56 7.64
CA THR A 121 1.23 -6.91 6.34
C THR A 121 -0.12 -7.62 6.49
N THR A 122 -0.83 -7.84 5.37
CA THR A 122 -1.85 -8.88 5.29
C THR A 122 -1.20 -10.25 5.10
N PRO A 123 -1.92 -11.37 5.36
CA PRO A 123 -1.38 -12.71 5.11
C PRO A 123 -0.96 -12.93 3.65
N ALA A 124 -1.77 -12.49 2.67
CA ALA A 124 -1.42 -12.60 1.26
C ALA A 124 -0.16 -11.81 0.92
N THR A 125 -0.07 -10.54 1.37
CA THR A 125 1.12 -9.70 1.16
C THR A 125 2.39 -10.38 1.69
N ALA A 126 2.33 -10.96 2.89
CA ALA A 126 3.48 -11.62 3.52
C ALA A 126 4.06 -12.78 2.69
N LYS A 127 3.22 -13.44 1.89
CA LYS A 127 3.59 -14.59 1.06
C LYS A 127 4.22 -14.23 -0.27
N THR A 128 4.07 -12.97 -0.73
CA THR A 128 4.58 -12.52 -2.04
C THR A 128 6.10 -12.59 -2.11
N ASP A 129 6.61 -12.80 -3.32
CA ASP A 129 8.06 -12.81 -3.56
C ASP A 129 8.68 -11.43 -3.29
N TYR A 130 7.94 -10.35 -3.49
CA TYR A 130 8.37 -9.02 -3.08
C TYR A 130 8.74 -8.98 -1.60
N ILE A 131 7.87 -9.44 -0.71
CA ILE A 131 8.14 -9.43 0.74
C ILE A 131 9.25 -10.40 1.11
N LYS A 132 9.28 -11.59 0.53
CA LYS A 132 10.38 -12.55 0.76
C LYS A 132 11.74 -11.92 0.45
N ARG A 133 11.86 -11.21 -0.70
CA ARG A 133 13.09 -10.48 -1.05
C ARG A 133 13.37 -9.34 -0.10
N LEU A 134 12.34 -8.55 0.27
CA LEU A 134 12.45 -7.39 1.15
C LEU A 134 13.00 -7.75 2.54
N VAL A 135 12.58 -8.89 3.10
CA VAL A 135 13.02 -9.34 4.44
C VAL A 135 14.20 -10.31 4.40
N SER A 136 14.67 -10.71 3.22
CA SER A 136 15.82 -11.62 3.09
C SER A 136 17.06 -11.01 3.76
N GLY A 137 17.68 -11.79 4.66
CA GLY A 137 18.85 -11.33 5.43
C GLY A 137 18.58 -10.24 6.47
N ARG A 138 17.30 -9.90 6.76
CA ARG A 138 16.87 -8.85 7.70
C ARG A 138 16.48 -9.44 9.05
N SER A 139 17.44 -9.95 9.82
CA SER A 139 17.20 -10.44 11.20
C SER A 139 16.77 -9.33 12.18
N ASP A 140 16.89 -8.07 11.78
CA ASP A 140 16.46 -6.89 12.52
C ASP A 140 14.97 -6.56 12.34
N VAL A 141 14.23 -7.30 11.49
CA VAL A 141 12.81 -7.06 11.17
C VAL A 141 11.97 -8.27 11.54
N LEU A 142 10.91 -8.03 12.31
CA LEU A 142 9.86 -9.01 12.53
C LEU A 142 8.74 -8.79 11.50
N LEU A 143 8.52 -9.76 10.62
CA LEU A 143 7.36 -9.79 9.73
C LEU A 143 6.14 -10.23 10.54
N MET A 144 5.08 -9.40 10.53
CA MET A 144 3.89 -9.58 11.38
C MET A 144 2.62 -9.47 10.55
N PRO A 145 2.16 -10.58 9.94
CA PRO A 145 0.91 -10.61 9.19
C PRO A 145 -0.29 -10.43 10.12
N GLN A 146 -1.24 -9.57 9.72
CA GLN A 146 -2.45 -9.26 10.46
C GLN A 146 -3.68 -9.72 9.66
N LYS A 147 -4.37 -10.76 10.13
CA LYS A 147 -5.49 -11.37 9.40
C LYS A 147 -6.74 -10.48 9.41
N THR A 148 -7.09 -9.92 10.56
CA THR A 148 -8.37 -9.20 10.73
C THR A 148 -8.25 -7.69 10.62
N LEU A 149 -7.04 -7.13 10.79
CA LEU A 149 -6.87 -5.69 10.95
C LEU A 149 -7.29 -4.87 9.73
N ALA A 150 -7.01 -5.33 8.50
CA ALA A 150 -7.44 -4.63 7.30
C ALA A 150 -8.97 -4.67 7.10
N PRO A 151 -9.66 -5.83 7.22
CA PRO A 151 -11.12 -5.90 7.26
C PRO A 151 -11.75 -5.05 8.38
N ASP A 152 -11.15 -5.03 9.58
CA ASP A 152 -11.66 -4.23 10.70
C ASP A 152 -11.58 -2.73 10.41
N VAL A 153 -10.49 -2.27 9.81
CA VAL A 153 -10.33 -0.88 9.37
C VAL A 153 -11.33 -0.54 8.27
N GLU A 154 -11.52 -1.43 7.29
CA GLU A 154 -12.51 -1.20 6.21
C GLU A 154 -13.92 -1.05 6.79
N ARG A 155 -14.35 -1.97 7.68
CA ARG A 155 -15.65 -1.85 8.38
C ARG A 155 -15.77 -0.55 9.17
N TRP A 156 -14.70 -0.14 9.87
CA TRP A 156 -14.69 1.14 10.57
C TRP A 156 -14.88 2.32 9.61
N ARG A 157 -14.22 2.31 8.47
CA ARG A 157 -14.34 3.35 7.45
C ARG A 157 -15.74 3.44 6.83
N GLN A 158 -16.50 2.35 6.88
CA GLN A 158 -17.90 2.26 6.46
C GLN A 158 -18.91 2.57 7.59
N GLY A 159 -18.46 3.14 8.71
CA GLY A 159 -19.31 3.55 9.83
C GLY A 159 -19.36 2.57 11.00
N GLY A 160 -18.60 1.50 10.96
CA GLY A 160 -18.48 0.55 12.07
C GLY A 160 -17.59 1.06 13.21
N LYS A 161 -17.38 0.19 14.22
CA LYS A 161 -16.52 0.49 15.37
C LYS A 161 -15.04 0.52 14.97
N LYS A 162 -14.31 1.51 15.49
CA LYS A 162 -12.85 1.60 15.34
C LYS A 162 -12.17 0.40 16.02
N PRO A 163 -11.22 -0.30 15.36
CA PRO A 163 -10.51 -1.41 15.95
C PRO A 163 -9.61 -0.95 17.11
N ASP A 164 -9.54 -1.76 18.16
CA ASP A 164 -8.54 -1.62 19.20
C ASP A 164 -7.27 -2.37 18.81
N ILE A 165 -6.28 -1.60 18.35
CA ILE A 165 -5.03 -2.16 17.85
C ILE A 165 -4.09 -2.65 18.95
N SER A 166 -4.36 -2.37 20.23
CA SER A 166 -3.50 -2.81 21.34
C SER A 166 -3.38 -4.33 21.38
N LEU A 167 -4.46 -5.03 21.02
CA LEU A 167 -4.52 -6.50 20.96
C LEU A 167 -3.57 -7.08 19.89
N ASN A 168 -3.30 -6.35 18.82
CA ASN A 168 -2.40 -6.80 17.76
C ASN A 168 -0.93 -6.80 18.21
N PHE A 169 -0.59 -6.05 19.25
CA PHE A 169 0.78 -5.88 19.75
C PHE A 169 1.02 -6.48 21.13
N ARG A 170 0.01 -7.15 21.73
CA ARG A 170 0.09 -7.64 23.13
C ARG A 170 1.25 -8.62 23.38
N ASP A 171 1.59 -9.43 22.38
CA ASP A 171 2.64 -10.45 22.49
C ASP A 171 4.01 -9.92 22.04
N LEU A 172 4.10 -8.61 21.75
CA LEU A 172 5.35 -7.98 21.35
C LEU A 172 6.24 -7.72 22.57
N ASN A 173 7.41 -8.36 22.59
CA ASN A 173 8.34 -8.30 23.74
C ASN A 173 9.47 -7.27 23.56
N PHE A 174 9.33 -6.32 22.63
CA PHE A 174 10.27 -5.21 22.41
C PHE A 174 9.54 -3.96 21.91
N ILE A 175 10.16 -2.79 22.08
CA ILE A 175 9.67 -1.53 21.50
C ILE A 175 10.34 -1.37 20.15
N PRO A 176 9.57 -1.30 19.04
CA PRO A 176 10.15 -1.18 17.71
C PRO A 176 10.74 0.21 17.46
N GLU A 177 11.92 0.29 16.86
CA GLU A 177 12.51 1.54 16.36
C GLU A 177 11.70 2.08 15.17
N PHE A 178 11.16 1.18 14.36
CA PHE A 178 10.28 1.51 13.24
C PHE A 178 9.18 0.46 13.04
N ILE A 179 8.07 0.91 12.46
CA ILE A 179 6.98 0.06 11.97
C ILE A 179 6.71 0.44 10.51
N SER A 180 6.90 -0.52 9.60
CA SER A 180 6.53 -0.38 8.19
C SER A 180 5.12 -0.90 7.97
N LEU A 181 4.27 -0.05 7.38
CA LEU A 181 2.89 -0.37 7.08
C LEU A 181 2.82 -1.00 5.68
N GLY A 182 2.58 -2.30 5.63
CA GLY A 182 2.44 -3.10 4.42
C GLY A 182 0.98 -3.34 4.02
N CYS A 183 0.09 -2.46 4.44
CA CYS A 183 -1.29 -2.38 4.01
C CYS A 183 -1.74 -0.92 4.06
N THR A 184 -2.44 -0.46 3.02
CA THR A 184 -2.92 0.92 2.91
C THR A 184 -3.95 1.26 3.98
N HIS A 185 -4.75 0.30 4.43
CA HIS A 185 -5.68 0.48 5.55
C HIS A 185 -4.97 0.85 6.86
N TYR A 186 -3.76 0.34 7.10
CA TYR A 186 -3.04 0.61 8.35
C TYR A 186 -2.59 2.07 8.48
N VAL A 187 -2.56 2.82 7.38
CA VAL A 187 -2.25 4.26 7.39
C VAL A 187 -3.25 5.05 8.24
N PHE A 188 -4.52 4.64 8.28
CA PHE A 188 -5.55 5.25 9.10
C PHE A 188 -5.31 5.07 10.60
N LEU A 189 -4.51 4.09 10.98
CA LEU A 189 -4.17 3.76 12.38
C LEU A 189 -2.87 4.41 12.86
N LYS A 190 -2.22 5.24 12.05
CA LYS A 190 -0.92 5.86 12.41
C LYS A 190 -0.91 6.53 13.77
N ASN A 191 -1.98 7.28 14.09
CA ASN A 191 -2.08 8.00 15.36
C ASN A 191 -2.23 7.04 16.54
N ASP A 192 -2.96 5.93 16.35
CA ASP A 192 -3.15 4.93 17.40
C ASP A 192 -1.85 4.14 17.62
N ILE A 193 -1.15 3.78 16.55
CA ILE A 193 0.19 3.17 16.65
C ILE A 193 1.15 4.12 17.37
N LYS A 194 1.09 5.43 17.08
CA LYS A 194 1.92 6.42 17.77
C LYS A 194 1.59 6.59 19.25
N LYS A 195 0.33 6.39 19.65
CA LYS A 195 -0.03 6.38 21.08
C LYS A 195 0.58 5.19 21.81
N LEU A 196 0.59 4.00 21.18
CA LEU A 196 1.22 2.80 21.74
C LEU A 196 2.76 2.89 21.74
N PHE A 197 3.33 3.46 20.67
CA PHE A 197 4.78 3.54 20.45
C PHE A 197 5.21 4.97 20.08
N PRO A 198 5.26 5.92 21.03
CA PRO A 198 5.47 7.35 20.75
C PRO A 198 6.80 7.66 20.02
N LYS A 199 7.85 6.88 20.32
CA LYS A 199 9.19 7.09 19.76
C LYS A 199 9.43 6.33 18.44
N THR A 200 8.53 5.42 18.06
CA THR A 200 8.67 4.57 16.88
C THR A 200 8.46 5.36 15.58
N LYS A 201 9.32 5.16 14.60
CA LYS A 201 9.16 5.73 13.25
C LYS A 201 8.15 4.91 12.45
N ILE A 202 7.10 5.56 11.93
CA ILE A 202 6.12 4.91 11.06
C ILE A 202 6.49 5.14 9.60
N LEU A 203 6.61 4.04 8.84
CA LEU A 203 6.95 4.04 7.41
C LEU A 203 5.71 3.60 6.61
N SER A 204 5.48 4.23 5.46
CA SER A 204 4.39 3.87 4.54
C SER A 204 4.84 4.04 3.10
N GLY A 205 4.56 3.04 2.28
CA GLY A 205 4.86 3.03 0.85
C GLY A 205 4.20 4.16 0.05
N GLU A 206 3.11 4.74 0.55
CA GLU A 206 2.43 5.86 -0.09
C GLU A 206 3.34 7.07 -0.36
N ILE A 207 4.33 7.32 0.51
CA ILE A 207 5.28 8.43 0.32
C ILE A 207 6.09 8.22 -0.95
N ASN A 208 6.57 7.00 -1.16
CA ASN A 208 7.38 6.66 -2.34
C ASN A 208 6.52 6.61 -3.61
N ALA A 209 5.30 6.06 -3.51
CA ALA A 209 4.34 6.08 -4.60
C ALA A 209 4.00 7.52 -5.02
N PHE A 210 3.70 8.40 -4.07
CA PHE A 210 3.42 9.81 -4.35
C PHE A 210 4.59 10.52 -5.05
N LYS A 211 5.85 10.25 -4.63
CA LYS A 211 7.03 10.80 -5.31
C LYS A 211 7.10 10.36 -6.77
N LYS A 212 6.83 9.08 -7.06
CA LYS A 212 6.82 8.54 -8.43
C LYS A 212 5.69 9.14 -9.27
N ILE A 213 4.49 9.26 -8.70
CA ILE A 213 3.34 9.91 -9.33
C ILE A 213 3.66 11.37 -9.66
N ARG A 214 4.19 12.10 -8.67
CA ARG A 214 4.58 13.50 -8.86
C ARG A 214 5.61 13.66 -9.98
N LEU A 215 6.67 12.85 -9.97
CA LEU A 215 7.70 12.90 -11.01
C LEU A 215 7.09 12.68 -12.39
N PHE A 216 6.20 11.71 -12.56
CA PHE A 216 5.52 11.45 -13.81
C PHE A 216 4.65 12.64 -14.24
N LEU A 217 3.79 13.15 -13.37
CA LEU A 217 2.83 14.20 -13.70
C LEU A 217 3.51 15.55 -13.96
N THR A 218 4.62 15.86 -13.30
CA THR A 218 5.36 17.10 -13.57
C THR A 218 6.07 17.12 -14.93
N THR A 219 6.22 15.97 -15.59
CA THR A 219 6.77 15.90 -16.96
C THR A 219 5.73 16.18 -18.03
N PHE A 220 4.42 16.19 -17.67
CA PHE A 220 3.32 16.47 -18.60
C PHE A 220 2.70 17.83 -18.24
N ALA A 221 2.66 18.75 -19.20
CA ALA A 221 1.95 20.02 -19.01
C ALA A 221 0.45 19.76 -18.79
N THR A 222 -0.10 20.23 -17.68
CA THR A 222 -1.53 20.20 -17.40
C THR A 222 -2.20 21.48 -17.91
N ASP A 223 -3.43 21.36 -18.39
CA ASP A 223 -4.25 22.51 -18.79
C ASP A 223 -4.87 23.17 -17.55
N ASP A 224 -5.16 24.47 -17.61
CA ASP A 224 -5.77 25.24 -16.50
C ASP A 224 -7.25 24.87 -16.21
N ARG A 225 -7.75 23.76 -16.75
CA ARG A 225 -9.11 23.27 -16.54
C ARG A 225 -9.24 22.46 -15.27
N ASN A 226 -10.37 22.62 -14.57
CA ASN A 226 -10.73 21.73 -13.45
C ASN A 226 -10.89 20.29 -13.94
N GLY A 227 -10.14 19.38 -13.32
CA GLY A 227 -10.23 17.96 -13.60
C GLY A 227 -11.54 17.35 -13.08
N THR A 228 -11.96 16.24 -13.68
CA THR A 228 -13.13 15.45 -13.24
C THR A 228 -12.71 14.30 -12.35
N VAL A 229 -13.60 13.93 -11.42
CA VAL A 229 -13.38 12.82 -10.48
C VAL A 229 -14.55 11.85 -10.56
N TYR A 230 -14.25 10.57 -10.79
CA TYR A 230 -15.23 9.50 -10.75
C TYR A 230 -14.81 8.46 -9.70
N CYS A 231 -15.78 7.97 -8.93
CA CYS A 231 -15.57 6.84 -8.02
C CYS A 231 -16.41 5.66 -8.53
N LEU A 232 -15.74 4.57 -8.85
CA LEU A 232 -16.37 3.35 -9.34
C LEU A 232 -16.16 2.23 -8.32
N LYS A 233 -17.18 1.39 -8.17
CA LYS A 233 -17.12 0.15 -7.38
C LYS A 233 -17.36 -1.02 -8.32
N SER A 234 -16.67 -2.14 -8.09
CA SER A 234 -16.97 -3.39 -8.80
C SER A 234 -18.38 -3.87 -8.44
N GLN A 235 -19.14 -4.26 -9.44
CA GLN A 235 -20.49 -4.81 -9.27
C GLN A 235 -20.46 -6.35 -9.15
#